data_ce6998ce75ac25014f7a16e8fb190947
#
_entry.id   ce6998ce75ac25014f7a16e8fb190947
#
_cell.length_a   1.000
_cell.length_b   1.000
_cell.length_c   1.000
_cell.angle_alpha   90.00
_cell.angle_beta   90.00
_cell.angle_gamma   90.00
#
_symmetry.space_group_name_H-M   'P 1'
#
loop_
_entity.id
_entity.type
_entity.pdbx_description
1 polymer ?
#
loop_
_entity_poly.entity_id
_entity_poly.type
_entity_poly.pdbx_seq_one_letter_code
_entity_poly.pdbx_strand_id
1 'polypeptide(L)'
;RQMCIRDRNNTDAEGRITLADAVTYAKQCCGVDRIVDIATLTDGIQTALGNRRCGAFSNNRALTAQVEKGAAAACERMWELPCDENLRRVLDSRVAHLKNSAMGSSVGGYATVGAMFVKEFVEETPWIHLDIGGTAWTTECEGIYTKGGIGFGTRMLYETFKVMEKEGTQV
;
A
#
# COMPACT_ATOMS: atom_id res chain seq x y z
N ARG A 1 12.20 -18.13 6.50
CA ARG A 1 12.05 -19.57 6.67
C ARG A 1 10.68 -20.15 6.34
N GLN A 2 9.71 -19.38 6.11
CA GLN A 2 8.53 -19.89 5.45
C GLN A 2 8.83 -19.85 3.97
N MET A 3 9.03 -21.01 3.36
CA MET A 3 8.93 -21.12 1.91
C MET A 3 7.45 -20.89 1.57
N CYS A 4 7.06 -19.62 1.52
CA CYS A 4 5.76 -19.23 1.06
C CYS A 4 5.72 -19.46 -0.45
N ILE A 5 5.09 -20.55 -0.86
CA ILE A 5 4.87 -20.82 -2.28
C ILE A 5 3.77 -19.87 -2.73
N ARG A 6 4.12 -19.00 -3.67
CA ARG A 6 3.22 -18.00 -4.25
C ARG A 6 2.88 -18.38 -5.68
N ASP A 7 1.61 -18.61 -5.94
CA ASP A 7 1.09 -18.86 -7.28
C ASP A 7 1.02 -17.55 -8.06
N ARG A 8 1.71 -17.49 -9.20
CA ARG A 8 1.76 -16.34 -10.10
C ARG A 8 0.76 -16.50 -11.23
N ASN A 9 -0.51 -16.39 -10.91
CA ASN A 9 -1.59 -16.50 -11.89
C ASN A 9 -1.82 -15.23 -12.72
N ASN A 10 -1.12 -14.13 -12.39
CA ASN A 10 -1.16 -12.88 -13.11
C ASN A 10 0.24 -12.25 -13.12
N THR A 11 0.80 -12.04 -14.31
CA THR A 11 2.14 -11.44 -14.48
C THR A 11 2.16 -9.93 -14.26
N ASP A 12 1.03 -9.26 -14.40
CA ASP A 12 0.84 -7.82 -14.17
C ASP A 12 0.61 -7.49 -12.68
N ALA A 13 0.58 -8.50 -11.83
CA ALA A 13 0.49 -8.35 -10.37
C ALA A 13 1.84 -8.69 -9.69
N GLU A 14 2.97 -8.36 -10.33
CA GLU A 14 4.32 -8.62 -9.83
C GLU A 14 4.72 -7.67 -8.70
N GLY A 15 4.24 -6.42 -8.72
CA GLY A 15 4.62 -5.38 -7.76
C GLY A 15 4.35 -5.79 -6.32
N ARG A 16 3.20 -6.42 -6.04
CA ARG A 16 2.88 -6.92 -4.70
C ARG A 16 3.78 -8.06 -4.24
N ILE A 17 4.32 -8.86 -5.15
CA ILE A 17 5.28 -9.92 -4.83
C ILE A 17 6.61 -9.28 -4.41
N THR A 18 7.06 -8.24 -5.13
CA THR A 18 8.27 -7.49 -4.80
C THR A 18 8.12 -6.77 -3.45
N LEU A 19 6.96 -6.15 -3.18
CA LEU A 19 6.68 -5.54 -1.88
C LEU A 19 6.68 -6.58 -0.75
N ALA A 20 6.09 -7.75 -0.96
CA ALA A 20 6.09 -8.82 0.03
C ALA A 20 7.52 -9.26 0.39
N ASP A 21 8.43 -9.35 -0.59
CA ASP A 21 9.82 -9.66 -0.36
C ASP A 21 10.53 -8.54 0.42
N ALA A 22 10.28 -7.27 0.06
CA ALA A 22 10.84 -6.11 0.75
C ALA A 22 10.36 -6.00 2.20
N VAL A 23 9.06 -6.18 2.45
CA VAL A 23 8.45 -6.19 3.78
C VAL A 23 9.05 -7.32 4.64
N THR A 24 9.13 -8.52 4.08
CA THR A 24 9.73 -9.67 4.77
C THR A 24 11.19 -9.40 5.14
N TYR A 25 11.96 -8.83 4.22
CA TYR A 25 13.36 -8.47 4.46
C TYR A 25 13.48 -7.40 5.56
N ALA A 26 12.68 -6.35 5.50
CA ALA A 26 12.68 -5.29 6.51
C ALA A 26 12.42 -5.83 7.92
N LYS A 27 11.43 -6.73 8.07
CA LYS A 27 11.12 -7.38 9.35
C LYS A 27 12.23 -8.28 9.85
N GLN A 28 12.77 -9.14 8.98
CA GLN A 28 13.71 -10.19 9.38
C GLN A 28 15.14 -9.69 9.53
N CYS A 29 15.55 -8.69 8.75
CA CYS A 29 16.93 -8.25 8.63
C CYS A 29 17.20 -6.85 9.17
N CYS A 30 16.17 -5.96 9.21
CA CYS A 30 16.36 -4.57 9.61
C CYS A 30 15.80 -4.24 11.00
N GLY A 31 15.09 -5.16 11.66
CA GLY A 31 14.58 -4.96 13.01
C GLY A 31 13.61 -3.78 13.12
N VAL A 32 12.75 -3.60 12.10
CA VAL A 32 11.81 -2.49 12.04
C VAL A 32 10.65 -2.68 13.01
N ASP A 33 10.19 -1.60 13.62
CA ASP A 33 9.04 -1.54 14.52
C ASP A 33 7.74 -1.13 13.82
N ARG A 34 7.84 -0.60 12.61
CA ARG A 34 6.71 -0.21 11.76
C ARG A 34 7.12 -0.16 10.29
N ILE A 35 6.14 -0.25 9.39
CA ILE A 35 6.35 -0.23 7.95
C ILE A 35 5.39 0.76 7.31
N VAL A 36 5.92 1.67 6.50
CA VAL A 36 5.15 2.47 5.55
C VAL A 36 5.66 2.09 4.16
N ASP A 37 4.80 1.52 3.34
CA ASP A 37 5.14 1.24 1.95
C ASP A 37 4.27 2.08 1.01
N ILE A 38 4.83 2.42 -0.14
CA ILE A 38 4.18 3.26 -1.15
C ILE A 38 4.48 2.69 -2.53
N ALA A 39 3.45 2.47 -3.33
CA ALA A 39 3.58 1.93 -4.67
C ALA A 39 2.42 2.33 -5.58
N THR A 40 2.65 2.32 -6.88
CA THR A 40 1.61 2.29 -7.92
C THR A 40 1.11 0.86 -8.06
N LEU A 41 0.40 0.38 -7.02
CA LEU A 41 0.14 -1.06 -6.90
C LEU A 41 -0.98 -1.54 -7.79
N THR A 42 -2.05 -0.74 -7.93
CA THR A 42 -3.24 -1.18 -8.66
C THR A 42 -3.90 -0.09 -9.49
N ASP A 43 -4.46 -0.48 -10.64
CA ASP A 43 -5.37 0.39 -11.40
C ASP A 43 -6.72 0.54 -10.68
N GLY A 44 -7.05 -0.43 -9.84
CA GLY A 44 -8.28 -0.43 -9.05
C GLY A 44 -8.41 0.78 -8.14
N ILE A 45 -7.30 1.30 -7.63
CA ILE A 45 -7.32 2.51 -6.78
C ILE A 45 -7.68 3.75 -7.58
N GLN A 46 -7.22 3.87 -8.81
CA GLN A 46 -7.60 4.98 -9.70
C GLN A 46 -9.09 4.92 -10.03
N THR A 47 -9.62 3.73 -10.28
CA THR A 47 -11.06 3.54 -10.52
C THR A 47 -11.90 3.95 -9.30
N ALA A 48 -11.41 3.65 -8.07
CA ALA A 48 -12.12 3.93 -6.84
C ALA A 48 -12.04 5.41 -6.40
N LEU A 49 -10.86 6.03 -6.49
CA LEU A 49 -10.56 7.34 -5.89
C LEU A 49 -10.17 8.42 -6.91
N GLY A 50 -10.03 8.05 -8.19
CA GLY A 50 -9.56 8.96 -9.25
C GLY A 50 -8.08 9.25 -9.12
N ASN A 51 -7.66 10.43 -9.62
CA ASN A 51 -6.26 10.83 -9.70
C ASN A 51 -5.86 11.93 -8.69
N ARG A 52 -6.67 12.15 -7.64
CA ARG A 52 -6.47 13.24 -6.66
C ARG A 52 -6.23 12.76 -5.24
N ARG A 53 -6.39 11.46 -5.00
CA ARG A 53 -6.21 10.84 -3.69
C ARG A 53 -5.52 9.50 -3.85
N CYS A 54 -4.55 9.20 -3.00
CA CYS A 54 -4.08 7.82 -2.87
C CYS A 54 -5.00 7.00 -1.97
N GLY A 55 -5.01 5.70 -2.16
CA GLY A 55 -5.61 4.77 -1.22
C GLY A 55 -4.65 4.45 -0.09
N ALA A 56 -5.18 4.28 1.12
CA ALA A 56 -4.41 3.81 2.25
C ALA A 56 -5.05 2.55 2.82
N PHE A 57 -4.24 1.57 3.18
CA PHE A 57 -4.65 0.32 3.82
C PHE A 57 -3.74 0.10 5.01
N SER A 58 -4.29 -0.16 6.19
CA SER A 58 -3.50 -0.24 7.40
C SER A 58 -4.05 -1.29 8.37
N ASN A 59 -3.17 -1.82 9.22
CA ASN A 59 -3.52 -2.62 10.38
C ASN A 59 -3.36 -1.84 11.71
N ASN A 60 -2.94 -0.56 11.65
CA ASN A 60 -2.64 0.22 12.86
C ASN A 60 -3.19 1.65 12.78
N ARG A 61 -4.16 1.97 13.63
CA ARG A 61 -4.85 3.28 13.67
C ARG A 61 -3.93 4.44 14.08
N ALA A 62 -2.97 4.20 14.96
CA ALA A 62 -2.05 5.25 15.40
C ALA A 62 -1.11 5.64 14.24
N LEU A 63 -0.58 4.64 13.52
CA LEU A 63 0.23 4.88 12.33
C LEU A 63 -0.57 5.59 11.22
N THR A 64 -1.80 5.16 10.97
CA THR A 64 -2.70 5.84 10.02
C THR A 64 -2.87 7.32 10.38
N ALA A 65 -3.15 7.62 11.66
CA ALA A 65 -3.33 9.01 12.10
C ALA A 65 -2.06 9.87 11.93
N GLN A 66 -0.88 9.31 12.11
CA GLN A 66 0.39 10.01 11.85
C GLN A 66 0.57 10.31 10.35
N VAL A 67 0.25 9.34 9.49
CA VAL A 67 0.32 9.53 8.04
C VAL A 67 -0.73 10.53 7.56
N GLU A 68 -1.95 10.52 8.10
CA GLU A 68 -2.99 11.51 7.81
C GLU A 68 -2.54 12.95 8.14
N LYS A 69 -1.87 13.15 9.29
CA LYS A 69 -1.29 14.46 9.66
C LYS A 69 -0.21 14.87 8.66
N GLY A 70 0.67 13.95 8.25
CA GLY A 70 1.69 14.19 7.24
C GLY A 70 1.08 14.53 5.88
N ALA A 71 0.06 13.81 5.47
CA ALA A 71 -0.69 14.04 4.24
C ALA A 71 -1.34 15.43 4.22
N ALA A 72 -1.97 15.82 5.32
CA ALA A 72 -2.57 17.14 5.48
C ALA A 72 -1.52 18.26 5.41
N ALA A 73 -0.38 18.10 6.09
CA ALA A 73 0.72 19.07 6.06
C ALA A 73 1.35 19.21 4.66
N ALA A 74 1.43 18.10 3.92
CA ALA A 74 1.93 18.08 2.54
C ALA A 74 0.91 18.58 1.50
N CYS A 75 -0.35 18.81 1.88
CA CYS A 75 -1.48 19.04 0.97
C CYS A 75 -1.67 17.90 -0.05
N GLU A 76 -1.24 16.68 0.28
CA GLU A 76 -1.45 15.47 -0.48
C GLU A 76 -2.60 14.68 0.15
N ARG A 77 -3.59 14.29 -0.63
CA ARG A 77 -4.82 13.70 -0.10
C ARG A 77 -4.73 12.19 -0.11
N MET A 78 -5.16 11.57 0.97
CA MET A 78 -5.34 10.13 1.07
C MET A 78 -6.78 9.77 1.48
N TRP A 79 -7.15 8.51 1.32
CA TRP A 79 -8.38 7.94 1.84
C TRP A 79 -8.14 6.52 2.31
N GLU A 80 -8.46 6.24 3.59
CA GLU A 80 -8.35 4.91 4.13
C GLU A 80 -9.47 4.01 3.60
N LEU A 81 -9.08 2.85 3.08
CA LEU A 81 -9.96 1.80 2.60
C LEU A 81 -9.85 0.59 3.53
N PRO A 82 -10.93 -0.19 3.70
CA PRO A 82 -10.92 -1.31 4.62
C PRO A 82 -10.00 -2.44 4.15
N CYS A 83 -9.28 -3.04 5.10
CA CYS A 83 -8.70 -4.37 4.96
C CYS A 83 -9.80 -5.40 5.18
N ASP A 84 -10.35 -5.99 4.11
CA ASP A 84 -11.50 -6.90 4.16
C ASP A 84 -11.07 -8.35 4.01
N GLU A 85 -11.27 -9.14 5.06
CA GLU A 85 -10.92 -10.55 5.08
C GLU A 85 -11.74 -11.40 4.09
N ASN A 86 -12.92 -10.95 3.68
CA ASN A 86 -13.66 -11.64 2.61
C ASN A 86 -12.97 -11.47 1.26
N LEU A 87 -12.37 -10.30 1.02
CA LEU A 87 -11.57 -10.07 -0.18
C LEU A 87 -10.21 -10.76 -0.10
N ARG A 88 -9.66 -10.97 1.09
CA ARG A 88 -8.43 -11.76 1.28
C ARG A 88 -8.61 -13.19 0.78
N ARG A 89 -9.77 -13.81 1.02
CA ARG A 89 -10.04 -15.21 0.62
C ARG A 89 -9.89 -15.46 -0.88
N VAL A 90 -10.02 -14.43 -1.73
CA VAL A 90 -9.80 -14.60 -3.18
C VAL A 90 -8.33 -14.89 -3.53
N LEU A 91 -7.42 -14.69 -2.58
CA LEU A 91 -5.99 -15.00 -2.72
C LEU A 91 -5.66 -16.46 -2.37
N ASP A 92 -6.61 -17.25 -1.88
CA ASP A 92 -6.39 -18.66 -1.57
C ASP A 92 -6.06 -19.43 -2.86
N SER A 93 -5.03 -20.26 -2.80
CA SER A 93 -4.58 -21.08 -3.92
C SER A 93 -4.76 -22.56 -3.60
N ARG A 94 -5.03 -23.37 -4.63
CA ARG A 94 -5.10 -24.84 -4.50
C ARG A 94 -3.74 -25.51 -4.54
N VAL A 95 -2.72 -24.81 -5.03
CA VAL A 95 -1.38 -25.36 -5.34
C VAL A 95 -0.27 -24.61 -4.60
N ALA A 96 -0.61 -23.51 -3.90
CA ALA A 96 0.34 -22.66 -3.19
C ALA A 96 -0.30 -22.11 -1.90
N HIS A 97 0.44 -21.41 -1.08
CA HIS A 97 -0.10 -20.73 0.10
C HIS A 97 -0.99 -19.54 -0.29
N LEU A 98 -0.57 -18.79 -1.31
CA LEU A 98 -1.29 -17.65 -1.84
C LEU A 98 -1.11 -17.59 -3.37
N LYS A 99 -2.12 -17.08 -4.08
CA LYS A 99 -1.97 -16.61 -5.45
C LYS A 99 -1.86 -15.08 -5.46
N ASN A 100 -1.17 -14.52 -6.44
CA ASN A 100 -0.85 -13.10 -6.44
C ASN A 100 -1.97 -12.18 -6.91
N SER A 101 -3.10 -12.70 -7.39
CA SER A 101 -4.20 -11.86 -7.86
C SER A 101 -5.56 -12.51 -7.73
N ALA A 102 -6.62 -11.70 -7.85
CA ALA A 102 -8.00 -12.13 -7.97
C ALA A 102 -8.40 -12.52 -9.41
N MET A 103 -7.45 -12.72 -10.32
CA MET A 103 -7.73 -13.08 -11.71
C MET A 103 -8.63 -14.30 -11.80
N GLY A 104 -9.68 -14.20 -12.60
CA GLY A 104 -10.71 -15.25 -12.73
C GLY A 104 -11.78 -15.23 -11.64
N SER A 105 -11.72 -14.29 -10.69
CA SER A 105 -12.77 -14.05 -9.71
C SER A 105 -13.75 -13.00 -10.21
N SER A 106 -15.04 -13.18 -9.92
CA SER A 106 -16.08 -12.16 -10.15
C SER A 106 -16.14 -11.11 -9.03
N VAL A 107 -15.30 -11.25 -8.00
CA VAL A 107 -15.25 -10.33 -6.86
C VAL A 107 -14.39 -9.13 -7.27
N GLY A 108 -14.93 -7.93 -7.16
CA GLY A 108 -14.20 -6.67 -7.39
C GLY A 108 -13.18 -6.37 -6.29
N GLY A 109 -12.90 -5.09 -6.05
CA GLY A 109 -12.05 -4.67 -4.93
C GLY A 109 -10.56 -4.91 -5.16
N TYR A 110 -10.08 -4.79 -6.41
CA TYR A 110 -8.69 -5.10 -6.79
C TYR A 110 -7.64 -4.35 -5.97
N ALA A 111 -7.91 -3.10 -5.57
CA ALA A 111 -7.01 -2.35 -4.70
C ALA A 111 -6.89 -3.00 -3.32
N THR A 112 -8.03 -3.34 -2.69
CA THR A 112 -8.04 -4.04 -1.40
C THR A 112 -7.35 -5.41 -1.51
N VAL A 113 -7.61 -6.18 -2.58
CA VAL A 113 -6.94 -7.47 -2.79
C VAL A 113 -5.44 -7.31 -2.91
N GLY A 114 -4.95 -6.26 -3.60
CA GLY A 114 -3.53 -5.94 -3.67
C GLY A 114 -2.91 -5.68 -2.31
N ALA A 115 -3.55 -4.83 -1.52
CA ALA A 115 -3.11 -4.50 -0.16
C ALA A 115 -3.17 -5.71 0.77
N MET A 116 -4.24 -6.52 0.71
CA MET A 116 -4.38 -7.74 1.51
C MET A 116 -3.29 -8.76 1.20
N PHE A 117 -2.81 -8.85 -0.05
CA PHE A 117 -1.66 -9.68 -0.38
C PHE A 117 -0.40 -9.24 0.36
N VAL A 118 -0.10 -7.93 0.38
CA VAL A 118 1.06 -7.38 1.11
C VAL A 118 0.90 -7.60 2.61
N LYS A 119 -0.31 -7.37 3.15
CA LYS A 119 -0.64 -7.55 4.57
C LYS A 119 -0.30 -8.94 5.11
N GLU A 120 -0.45 -10.01 4.31
CA GLU A 120 -0.08 -11.37 4.71
C GLU A 120 1.39 -11.51 5.16
N PHE A 121 2.28 -10.65 4.64
CA PHE A 121 3.71 -10.68 4.96
C PHE A 121 4.10 -9.70 6.07
N VAL A 122 3.23 -8.76 6.38
CA VAL A 122 3.40 -7.79 7.47
C VAL A 122 3.22 -8.46 8.84
N GLU A 123 2.29 -9.42 8.93
CA GLU A 123 1.86 -10.05 10.19
C GLU A 123 1.35 -8.99 11.19
N GLU A 124 1.88 -8.99 12.43
CA GLU A 124 1.48 -8.06 13.49
C GLU A 124 2.26 -6.73 13.50
N THR A 125 3.23 -6.55 12.60
CA THR A 125 4.01 -5.32 12.54
C THR A 125 3.09 -4.15 12.15
N PRO A 126 3.10 -3.02 12.87
CA PRO A 126 2.37 -1.82 12.48
C PRO A 126 2.68 -1.42 11.04
N TRP A 127 1.65 -1.30 10.20
CA TRP A 127 1.83 -1.14 8.77
C TRP A 127 0.76 -0.25 8.15
N ILE A 128 1.18 0.51 7.15
CA ILE A 128 0.32 1.21 6.22
C ILE A 128 0.88 1.12 4.80
N HIS A 129 0.04 0.73 3.86
CA HIS A 129 0.28 0.78 2.43
C HIS A 129 -0.40 1.99 1.81
N LEU A 130 0.33 2.73 0.98
CA LEU A 130 -0.18 3.86 0.20
C LEU A 130 -0.17 3.48 -1.29
N ASP A 131 -1.36 3.21 -1.83
CA ASP A 131 -1.52 2.93 -3.26
C ASP A 131 -1.68 4.24 -4.03
N ILE A 132 -0.63 4.61 -4.75
CA ILE A 132 -0.54 5.85 -5.55
C ILE A 132 -0.79 5.58 -7.04
N GLY A 133 -1.38 4.45 -7.42
CA GLY A 133 -1.64 4.08 -8.81
C GLY A 133 -2.40 5.14 -9.62
N GLY A 134 -3.31 5.89 -8.94
CA GLY A 134 -4.04 6.99 -9.57
C GLY A 134 -3.34 8.35 -9.50
N THR A 135 -2.36 8.54 -8.61
CA THR A 135 -1.82 9.88 -8.29
C THR A 135 -0.38 10.11 -8.69
N ALA A 136 0.35 9.08 -9.12
CA ALA A 136 1.79 9.17 -9.40
C ALA A 136 2.12 9.96 -10.67
N TRP A 137 1.16 10.13 -11.58
CA TRP A 137 1.38 10.70 -12.90
C TRP A 137 0.28 11.68 -13.27
N THR A 138 0.63 12.77 -13.99
CA THR A 138 -0.32 13.67 -14.62
C THR A 138 0.00 13.90 -16.10
N THR A 139 -1.06 14.04 -16.89
CA THR A 139 -0.96 14.38 -18.31
C THR A 139 -0.94 15.88 -18.57
N GLU A 140 -1.26 16.69 -17.56
CA GLU A 140 -1.39 18.13 -17.65
C GLU A 140 -0.59 18.82 -16.54
N CYS A 141 -0.21 20.08 -16.78
CA CYS A 141 0.38 20.91 -15.74
C CYS A 141 -0.72 21.47 -14.83
N GLU A 142 -0.57 21.28 -13.51
CA GLU A 142 -1.54 21.75 -12.54
C GLU A 142 -0.86 22.19 -11.24
N GLY A 143 -1.02 23.44 -10.90
CA GLY A 143 -0.40 24.03 -9.71
C GLY A 143 1.12 23.89 -9.75
N ILE A 144 1.67 23.14 -8.80
CA ILE A 144 3.12 22.89 -8.71
C ILE A 144 3.56 21.67 -9.53
N TYR A 145 2.64 20.92 -10.10
CA TYR A 145 2.95 19.71 -10.85
C TYR A 145 3.11 20.00 -12.33
N THR A 146 4.18 19.48 -12.89
CA THR A 146 4.40 19.45 -14.34
C THR A 146 3.93 18.10 -14.89
N LYS A 147 3.64 18.06 -16.20
CA LYS A 147 3.31 16.81 -16.90
C LYS A 147 4.38 15.75 -16.67
N GLY A 148 3.96 14.55 -16.31
CA GLY A 148 4.85 13.43 -16.03
C GLY A 148 4.64 12.88 -14.62
N GLY A 149 5.67 12.24 -14.08
CA GLY A 149 5.72 11.80 -12.69
C GLY A 149 5.80 12.99 -11.75
N ILE A 150 4.92 13.04 -10.75
CA ILE A 150 4.78 14.22 -9.89
C ILE A 150 5.39 14.06 -8.50
N GLY A 151 5.98 12.89 -8.21
CA GLY A 151 6.58 12.60 -6.91
C GLY A 151 5.57 12.57 -5.75
N PHE A 152 4.30 12.23 -6.06
CA PHE A 152 3.27 12.10 -5.04
C PHE A 152 3.70 11.14 -3.92
N GLY A 153 3.45 11.53 -2.69
CA GLY A 153 3.84 10.78 -1.49
C GLY A 153 5.20 11.18 -0.91
N THR A 154 6.11 11.75 -1.69
CA THR A 154 7.43 12.15 -1.19
C THR A 154 7.32 13.19 -0.07
N ARG A 155 6.50 14.24 -0.27
CA ARG A 155 6.26 15.27 0.75
C ARG A 155 5.44 14.73 1.90
N MET A 156 4.44 13.88 1.61
CA MET A 156 3.64 13.21 2.63
C MET A 156 4.53 12.40 3.57
N LEU A 157 5.43 11.58 3.05
CA LEU A 157 6.37 10.78 3.86
C LEU A 157 7.30 11.68 4.69
N TYR A 158 7.86 12.73 4.09
CA TYR A 158 8.69 13.70 4.81
C TYR A 158 7.96 14.34 6.00
N GLU A 159 6.75 14.85 5.78
CA GLU A 159 5.95 15.43 6.86
C GLU A 159 5.49 14.38 7.87
N THR A 160 5.21 13.16 7.45
CA THR A 160 4.89 12.04 8.33
C THR A 160 6.05 11.74 9.29
N PHE A 161 7.29 11.68 8.80
CA PHE A 161 8.45 11.46 9.66
C PHE A 161 8.65 12.60 10.67
N LYS A 162 8.38 13.85 10.30
CA LYS A 162 8.38 14.96 11.25
C LYS A 162 7.30 14.83 12.32
N VAL A 163 6.12 14.32 11.98
CA VAL A 163 5.07 14.03 12.95
C VAL A 163 5.52 12.94 13.91
N MET A 164 6.07 11.84 13.37
CA MET A 164 6.58 10.72 14.19
C MET A 164 7.69 11.14 15.14
N GLU A 165 8.62 11.98 14.68
CA GLU A 165 9.70 12.53 15.51
C GLU A 165 9.15 13.37 16.69
N LYS A 166 8.16 14.23 16.44
CA LYS A 166 7.54 15.09 17.45
C LYS A 166 6.68 14.34 18.47
N GLU A 167 5.97 13.31 18.03
CA GLU A 167 5.07 12.53 18.88
C GLU A 167 5.78 11.41 19.64
N GLY A 168 7.03 11.14 19.29
CA GLY A 168 7.79 10.03 19.82
C GLY A 168 7.28 8.68 19.29
N THR A 169 7.92 7.60 19.72
CA THR A 169 7.59 6.23 19.31
C THR A 169 6.45 5.67 20.17
N GLN A 170 5.35 6.38 20.35
CA GLN A 170 4.17 5.79 20.96
C GLN A 170 3.46 4.90 19.93
N VAL A 171 3.78 3.62 19.98
CA VAL A 171 3.10 2.53 19.27
C VAL A 171 2.32 1.72 20.28
#